data_749479f18246b6c0f91673c5c428186c
#
_entry.id   749479f18246b6c0f91673c5c428186c
#
_cell.length_a   1.000
_cell.length_b   1.000
_cell.length_c   1.000
_cell.angle_alpha   90.00
_cell.angle_beta   90.00
_cell.angle_gamma   90.00
#
_symmetry.space_group_name_H-M   'P 1'
#
loop_
_entity.id
_entity.type
_entity.pdbx_description
1 polymer ?
#
loop_
_entity_poly.entity_id
_entity_poly.type
_entity_poly.pdbx_seq_one_letter_code
_entity_poly.pdbx_strand_id
1 'polypeptide(L)'
;RVLDPACGTGNFLYVALEHMKRLEGEILNTLRDLGYKQIEIITVDPHQFLGIEVNPRAAAIADLVLWIGYLQWHLRTRDLSQLHEPIIQKFHNIDCRDAVLAWDAVEPVTDENGQPVTRWDGRTMKRHPVTGDDVPDDDARITLETYVNPHVADWPQADYIVGNPPYIGARTNRNALGDGYLQALRGAYPRVPENCDFVLYWWHRA
;
A
#
# COMPACT_ATOMS: atom_id res chain seq x y z
N ARG A 1 -5.53 11.15 12.36
CA ARG A 1 -5.25 9.89 11.64
C ARG A 1 -4.13 10.10 10.64
N VAL A 2 -3.29 9.09 10.48
CA VAL A 2 -2.17 9.05 9.51
C VAL A 2 -2.44 7.91 8.54
N LEU A 3 -2.34 8.18 7.25
CA LEU A 3 -2.50 7.18 6.18
C LEU A 3 -1.18 7.01 5.41
N ASP A 4 -0.76 5.76 5.23
CA ASP A 4 0.26 5.39 4.25
C ASP A 4 -0.39 4.53 3.15
N PRO A 5 -0.63 5.07 1.94
CA PRO A 5 -1.31 4.34 0.87
C PRO A 5 -0.41 3.38 0.08
N ALA A 6 0.82 3.16 0.53
CA ALA A 6 1.76 2.17 0.00
C ALA A 6 2.66 1.68 1.14
N CYS A 7 2.04 1.21 2.23
CA CYS A 7 2.70 1.11 3.53
C CYS A 7 3.78 0.00 3.59
N GLY A 8 3.84 -0.92 2.65
CA GLY A 8 4.78 -2.02 2.68
C GLY A 8 4.65 -2.80 3.99
N THR A 9 5.74 -2.91 4.73
CA THR A 9 5.78 -3.55 6.05
C THR A 9 5.49 -2.58 7.21
N GLY A 10 4.94 -1.39 6.93
CA GLY A 10 4.47 -0.45 7.95
C GLY A 10 5.54 0.47 8.56
N ASN A 11 6.71 0.62 7.93
CA ASN A 11 7.83 1.39 8.50
C ASN A 11 7.46 2.86 8.78
N PHE A 12 6.81 3.55 7.84
CA PHE A 12 6.40 4.95 8.04
C PHE A 12 5.34 5.07 9.13
N LEU A 13 4.39 4.15 9.17
CA LEU A 13 3.34 4.14 10.18
C LEU A 13 3.92 3.87 11.58
N TYR A 14 4.89 2.95 11.69
CA TYR A 14 5.59 2.67 12.94
C TYR A 14 6.34 3.89 13.47
N VAL A 15 7.11 4.56 12.60
CA VAL A 15 7.87 5.76 12.97
C VAL A 15 6.92 6.92 13.34
N ALA A 16 5.83 7.07 12.61
CA ALA A 16 4.80 8.06 12.92
C ALA A 16 4.17 7.79 14.30
N LEU A 17 3.82 6.54 14.61
CA LEU A 17 3.31 6.13 15.92
C LEU A 17 4.31 6.46 17.04
N GLU A 18 5.59 6.13 16.86
CA GLU A 18 6.64 6.40 17.85
C GLU A 18 6.78 7.91 18.12
N HIS A 19 6.83 8.73 17.07
CA HIS A 19 6.91 10.19 17.22
C HIS A 19 5.68 10.80 17.89
N MET A 20 4.48 10.36 17.50
CA MET A 20 3.25 10.87 18.11
C MET A 20 3.13 10.48 19.59
N LYS A 21 3.53 9.25 19.95
CA LYS A 21 3.61 8.81 21.36
C LYS A 21 4.62 9.60 22.17
N ARG A 22 5.76 9.92 21.59
CA ARG A 22 6.76 10.76 22.26
C ARG A 22 6.20 12.18 22.51
N LEU A 23 5.58 12.77 21.50
CA LEU A 23 4.96 14.09 21.61
C LEU A 23 3.84 14.10 22.66
N GLU A 24 3.00 13.06 22.70
CA GLU A 24 1.98 12.87 23.74
C GLU A 24 2.62 12.89 25.13
N GLY A 25 3.72 12.15 25.33
CA GLY A 25 4.45 12.12 26.60
C GLY A 25 5.00 13.49 27.03
N GLU A 26 5.57 14.24 26.08
CA GLU A 26 6.09 15.58 26.33
C GLU A 26 4.97 16.56 26.72
N ILE A 27 3.81 16.51 26.04
CA ILE A 27 2.64 17.33 26.35
C ILE A 27 2.10 16.99 27.74
N LEU A 28 1.95 15.70 28.07
CA LEU A 28 1.47 15.26 29.36
C LEU A 28 2.36 15.70 30.52
N ASN A 29 3.68 15.65 30.34
CA ASN A 29 4.63 16.12 31.33
C ASN A 29 4.51 17.64 31.52
N THR A 30 4.47 18.41 30.43
CA THR A 30 4.29 19.87 30.49
C THR A 30 3.00 20.27 31.23
N LEU A 31 1.90 19.57 30.96
CA LEU A 31 0.63 19.85 31.62
C LEU A 31 0.68 19.54 33.12
N ARG A 32 1.37 18.46 33.54
CA ARG A 32 1.61 18.18 34.98
C ARG A 32 2.43 19.25 35.64
N ASP A 33 3.48 19.75 34.99
CA ASP A 33 4.33 20.82 35.49
C ASP A 33 3.53 22.12 35.66
N LEU A 34 2.53 22.35 34.82
CA LEU A 34 1.60 23.49 34.93
C LEU A 34 0.50 23.28 35.99
N GLY A 35 0.51 22.15 36.72
CA GLY A 35 -0.41 21.87 37.83
C GLY A 35 -1.74 21.20 37.46
N TYR A 36 -1.90 20.73 36.22
CA TYR A 36 -3.08 19.95 35.83
C TYR A 36 -2.99 18.54 36.41
N LYS A 37 -3.90 18.20 37.34
CA LYS A 37 -3.89 16.91 38.06
C LYS A 37 -4.69 15.79 37.36
N GLN A 38 -5.68 16.15 36.58
CA GLN A 38 -6.49 15.21 35.78
C GLN A 38 -6.51 15.70 34.34
N ILE A 39 -5.91 14.90 33.45
CA ILE A 39 -5.85 15.20 32.04
C ILE A 39 -6.50 14.02 31.32
N GLU A 40 -7.75 14.19 30.93
CA GLU A 40 -8.40 13.30 29.96
C GLU A 40 -7.92 13.70 28.56
N ILE A 41 -6.83 13.11 28.12
CA ILE A 41 -6.33 13.30 26.74
C ILE A 41 -6.63 12.03 25.96
N ILE A 42 -7.14 12.22 24.74
CA ILE A 42 -7.25 11.15 23.76
C ILE A 42 -5.83 10.61 23.51
N THR A 43 -5.60 9.39 23.95
CA THR A 43 -4.28 8.77 23.81
C THR A 43 -4.04 8.35 22.38
N VAL A 44 -2.80 8.53 21.90
CA VAL A 44 -2.38 8.00 20.61
C VAL A 44 -2.39 6.47 20.65
N ASP A 45 -3.09 5.85 19.73
CA ASP A 45 -3.17 4.39 19.61
C ASP A 45 -3.07 3.91 18.15
N PRO A 46 -2.88 2.60 17.89
CA PRO A 46 -2.72 2.08 16.55
C PRO A 46 -3.89 2.34 15.58
N HIS A 47 -5.13 2.50 16.06
CA HIS A 47 -6.30 2.75 15.21
C HIS A 47 -6.25 4.09 14.45
N GLN A 48 -5.31 4.96 14.80
CA GLN A 48 -5.09 6.22 14.12
C GLN A 48 -4.14 6.10 12.92
N PHE A 49 -3.52 4.93 12.74
CA PHE A 49 -2.53 4.66 11.70
C PHE A 49 -3.11 3.68 10.69
N LEU A 50 -3.38 4.17 9.49
CA LEU A 50 -4.08 3.46 8.43
C LEU A 50 -3.09 3.16 7.30
N GLY A 51 -3.15 1.97 6.74
CA GLY A 51 -2.29 1.58 5.61
C GLY A 51 -3.07 0.92 4.49
N ILE A 52 -2.55 1.06 3.27
CA ILE A 52 -3.00 0.28 2.11
C ILE A 52 -1.76 -0.40 1.52
N GLU A 53 -1.86 -1.71 1.29
CA GLU A 53 -0.75 -2.49 0.72
C GLU A 53 -1.30 -3.61 -0.17
N VAL A 54 -0.76 -3.74 -1.37
CA VAL A 54 -1.20 -4.76 -2.34
C VAL A 54 -0.65 -6.15 -2.04
N ASN A 55 0.53 -6.22 -1.39
CA ASN A 55 1.15 -7.49 -1.04
C ASN A 55 0.59 -8.01 0.30
N PRO A 56 -0.13 -9.14 0.33
CA PRO A 56 -0.78 -9.64 1.54
C PRO A 56 0.21 -10.00 2.66
N ARG A 57 1.43 -10.41 2.31
CA ARG A 57 2.47 -10.68 3.32
C ARG A 57 2.99 -9.40 3.96
N ALA A 58 3.19 -8.36 3.16
CA ALA A 58 3.63 -7.07 3.66
C ALA A 58 2.55 -6.43 4.53
N ALA A 59 1.29 -6.48 4.10
CA ALA A 59 0.15 -5.99 4.88
C ALA A 59 0.04 -6.68 6.25
N ALA A 60 0.18 -8.02 6.30
CA ALA A 60 0.17 -8.77 7.54
C ALA A 60 1.35 -8.41 8.47
N ILE A 61 2.54 -8.13 7.90
CA ILE A 61 3.70 -7.66 8.65
C ILE A 61 3.46 -6.25 9.19
N ALA A 62 2.84 -5.36 8.41
CA ALA A 62 2.54 -4.00 8.82
C ALA A 62 1.61 -3.96 10.04
N ASP A 63 0.55 -4.78 10.05
CA ASP A 63 -0.33 -4.94 11.22
C ASP A 63 0.46 -5.36 12.46
N LEU A 64 1.33 -6.37 12.31
CA LEU A 64 2.15 -6.87 13.41
C LEU A 64 3.16 -5.83 13.91
N VAL A 65 3.81 -5.10 13.00
CA VAL A 65 4.81 -4.06 13.33
C VAL A 65 4.18 -2.93 14.12
N LEU A 66 3.00 -2.46 13.73
CA LEU A 66 2.26 -1.44 14.47
C LEU A 66 1.91 -1.92 15.89
N TRP A 67 1.44 -3.15 16.00
CA TRP A 67 1.11 -3.75 17.29
C TRP A 67 2.32 -3.88 18.21
N ILE A 68 3.42 -4.42 17.71
CA ILE A 68 4.66 -4.55 18.47
C ILE A 68 5.18 -3.18 18.90
N GLY A 69 5.17 -2.17 18.02
CA GLY A 69 5.57 -0.82 18.34
C GLY A 69 4.75 -0.21 19.48
N TYR A 70 3.44 -0.39 19.44
CA TYR A 70 2.55 0.05 20.49
C TYR A 70 2.82 -0.63 21.83
N LEU A 71 3.00 -1.96 21.83
CA LEU A 71 3.36 -2.72 23.04
C LEU A 71 4.71 -2.29 23.60
N GLN A 72 5.72 -2.14 22.76
CA GLN A 72 7.06 -1.70 23.19
C GLN A 72 7.01 -0.33 23.86
N TRP A 73 6.19 0.60 23.33
CA TRP A 73 6.00 1.89 23.98
C TRP A 73 5.37 1.74 25.36
N HIS A 74 4.31 0.95 25.50
CA HIS A 74 3.68 0.73 26.79
C HIS A 74 4.61 0.09 27.81
N LEU A 75 5.42 -0.89 27.39
CA LEU A 75 6.41 -1.54 28.25
C LEU A 75 7.51 -0.58 28.74
N ARG A 76 7.86 0.43 27.93
CA ARG A 76 8.89 1.42 28.29
C ARG A 76 8.37 2.52 29.22
N THR A 77 7.09 2.85 29.13
CA THR A 77 6.54 4.09 29.74
C THR A 77 5.58 3.82 30.89
N ARG A 78 5.07 2.60 31.06
CA ARG A 78 4.13 2.24 32.11
C ARG A 78 4.66 1.10 32.98
N ASP A 79 4.21 1.10 34.24
CA ASP A 79 4.49 0.01 35.15
C ASP A 79 3.79 -1.27 34.67
N LEU A 80 4.53 -2.39 34.62
CA LEU A 80 4.00 -3.70 34.17
C LEU A 80 2.76 -4.16 34.93
N SER A 81 2.56 -3.67 36.14
CA SER A 81 1.39 -3.98 36.98
C SER A 81 0.05 -3.42 36.44
N GLN A 82 0.10 -2.48 35.49
CA GLN A 82 -1.10 -1.86 34.89
C GLN A 82 -1.43 -2.38 33.48
N LEU A 83 -0.63 -3.31 32.97
CA LEU A 83 -0.93 -4.00 31.73
C LEU A 83 -2.01 -5.04 31.99
N HIS A 84 -3.25 -4.69 31.61
CA HIS A 84 -4.25 -5.71 31.33
C HIS A 84 -3.67 -6.61 30.21
N GLU A 85 -3.92 -7.93 30.28
CA GLU A 85 -3.43 -8.87 29.26
C GLU A 85 -3.54 -8.26 27.84
N PRO A 86 -2.45 -8.18 27.08
CA PRO A 86 -2.48 -7.64 25.73
C PRO A 86 -3.29 -8.60 24.86
N ILE A 87 -4.59 -8.35 24.77
CA ILE A 87 -5.43 -9.06 23.80
C ILE A 87 -4.91 -8.63 22.43
N ILE A 88 -4.30 -9.54 21.69
CA ILE A 88 -3.94 -9.34 20.29
C ILE A 88 -5.25 -9.15 19.53
N GLN A 89 -5.68 -7.92 19.41
CA GLN A 89 -6.82 -7.55 18.56
C GLN A 89 -6.29 -7.24 17.18
N LYS A 90 -6.92 -7.81 16.16
CA LYS A 90 -6.69 -7.36 14.79
C LYS A 90 -7.31 -5.97 14.66
N PHE A 91 -6.48 -4.96 14.52
CA PHE A 91 -6.94 -3.57 14.40
C PHE A 91 -7.62 -3.27 13.06
N HIS A 92 -7.42 -4.12 12.04
CA HIS A 92 -7.98 -3.94 10.70
C HIS A 92 -7.71 -2.56 10.09
N ASN A 93 -6.58 -1.98 10.41
CA ASN A 93 -6.16 -0.67 9.89
C ASN A 93 -5.25 -0.77 8.65
N ILE A 94 -4.87 -1.97 8.26
CA ILE A 94 -4.12 -2.21 7.02
C ILE A 94 -5.03 -2.93 6.03
N ASP A 95 -5.42 -2.21 4.97
CA ASP A 95 -6.21 -2.76 3.88
C ASP A 95 -5.31 -3.45 2.86
N CYS A 96 -5.55 -4.74 2.60
CA CYS A 96 -4.84 -5.47 1.56
C CYS A 96 -5.54 -5.30 0.21
N ARG A 97 -5.19 -4.23 -0.52
CA ARG A 97 -5.77 -3.90 -1.82
C ARG A 97 -4.89 -2.92 -2.58
N ASP A 98 -5.25 -2.65 -3.84
CA ASP A 98 -4.64 -1.58 -4.60
C ASP A 98 -5.06 -0.21 -4.05
N ALA A 99 -4.09 0.72 -4.00
CA ALA A 99 -4.31 2.06 -3.47
C ALA A 99 -4.79 3.07 -4.52
N VAL A 100 -4.55 2.83 -5.80
CA VAL A 100 -4.90 3.78 -6.86
C VAL A 100 -6.05 3.33 -7.73
N LEU A 101 -6.20 2.03 -7.97
CA LEU A 101 -7.25 1.47 -8.82
C LEU A 101 -8.12 0.48 -8.05
N ALA A 102 -9.42 0.57 -8.24
CA ALA A 102 -10.37 -0.43 -7.79
C ALA A 102 -11.17 -0.96 -8.99
N TRP A 103 -11.64 -2.21 -8.90
CA TRP A 103 -12.39 -2.89 -9.96
C TRP A 103 -13.26 -3.99 -9.38
N ASP A 104 -14.28 -4.39 -10.14
CA ASP A 104 -15.19 -5.46 -9.72
C ASP A 104 -14.63 -6.87 -10.01
N ALA A 105 -13.99 -7.03 -11.18
CA ALA A 105 -13.41 -8.30 -11.61
C ALA A 105 -12.27 -8.09 -12.61
N VAL A 106 -11.44 -9.11 -12.78
CA VAL A 106 -10.45 -9.21 -13.85
C VAL A 106 -10.84 -10.38 -14.75
N GLU A 107 -10.98 -10.13 -16.04
CA GLU A 107 -11.41 -11.11 -17.02
C GLU A 107 -10.36 -11.25 -18.13
N PRO A 108 -10.13 -12.48 -18.65
CA PRO A 108 -9.27 -12.65 -19.81
C PRO A 108 -9.92 -12.02 -21.06
N VAL A 109 -9.15 -11.32 -21.86
CA VAL A 109 -9.57 -10.91 -23.20
C VAL A 109 -9.67 -12.15 -24.07
N THR A 110 -10.82 -12.37 -24.71
CA THR A 110 -11.06 -13.52 -25.60
C THR A 110 -11.18 -13.07 -27.05
N ASP A 111 -10.77 -13.93 -27.96
CA ASP A 111 -10.97 -13.77 -29.41
C ASP A 111 -12.43 -14.12 -29.83
N GLU A 112 -12.72 -14.05 -31.14
CA GLU A 112 -14.03 -14.38 -31.72
C GLU A 112 -14.47 -15.84 -31.48
N ASN A 113 -13.52 -16.74 -31.15
CA ASN A 113 -13.76 -18.15 -30.86
C ASN A 113 -13.85 -18.42 -29.35
N GLY A 114 -13.76 -17.38 -28.49
CA GLY A 114 -13.79 -17.52 -27.05
C GLY A 114 -12.45 -17.99 -26.43
N GLN A 115 -11.34 -17.99 -27.20
CA GLN A 115 -10.05 -18.38 -26.69
C GLN A 115 -9.32 -17.17 -26.09
N PRO A 116 -8.59 -17.34 -24.96
CA PRO A 116 -7.83 -16.24 -24.35
C PRO A 116 -6.79 -15.69 -25.31
N VAL A 117 -6.82 -14.38 -25.51
CA VAL A 117 -5.78 -13.66 -26.26
C VAL A 117 -4.53 -13.57 -25.42
N THR A 118 -3.41 -13.99 -25.99
CA THR A 118 -2.12 -13.98 -25.29
C THR A 118 -1.08 -13.18 -26.06
N ARG A 119 -0.09 -12.66 -25.35
CA ARG A 119 1.11 -12.05 -25.94
C ARG A 119 2.38 -12.61 -25.30
N TRP A 120 3.53 -12.40 -25.93
CA TRP A 120 4.82 -12.67 -25.30
C TRP A 120 4.96 -11.84 -24.01
N ASP A 121 5.61 -12.41 -22.99
CA ASP A 121 5.74 -11.79 -21.66
C ASP A 121 6.65 -10.55 -21.63
N GLY A 122 7.38 -10.30 -22.73
CA GLY A 122 8.29 -9.15 -22.86
C GLY A 122 9.63 -9.32 -22.13
N ARG A 123 9.93 -10.50 -21.58
CA ARG A 123 11.12 -10.74 -20.73
C ARG A 123 11.86 -12.02 -21.07
N THR A 124 11.15 -13.12 -21.26
CA THR A 124 11.77 -14.44 -21.43
C THR A 124 12.38 -14.57 -22.81
N MET A 125 13.67 -14.85 -22.85
CA MET A 125 14.46 -15.04 -24.05
C MET A 125 14.89 -16.50 -24.17
N LYS A 126 15.00 -17.00 -25.40
CA LYS A 126 15.59 -18.31 -25.71
C LYS A 126 16.76 -18.15 -26.69
N ARG A 127 17.70 -19.08 -26.66
CA ARG A 127 18.78 -19.10 -27.66
C ARG A 127 18.26 -19.60 -28.99
N HIS A 128 18.51 -18.84 -30.04
CA HIS A 128 18.21 -19.26 -31.41
C HIS A 128 19.03 -20.49 -31.79
N PRO A 129 18.40 -21.60 -32.26
CA PRO A 129 19.10 -22.89 -32.46
C PRO A 129 20.19 -22.84 -33.55
N VAL A 130 20.13 -21.86 -34.44
CA VAL A 130 21.09 -21.76 -35.59
C VAL A 130 22.12 -20.67 -35.33
N THR A 131 21.72 -19.47 -34.91
CA THR A 131 22.62 -18.32 -34.74
C THR A 131 23.22 -18.24 -33.34
N GLY A 132 22.59 -18.85 -32.33
CA GLY A 132 23.03 -18.77 -30.94
C GLY A 132 22.69 -17.43 -30.27
N ASP A 133 22.00 -16.52 -30.94
CA ASP A 133 21.58 -15.23 -30.40
C ASP A 133 20.40 -15.40 -29.47
N ASP A 134 20.26 -14.47 -28.50
CA ASP A 134 19.10 -14.42 -27.64
C ASP A 134 17.91 -13.79 -28.39
N VAL A 135 16.85 -14.56 -28.56
CA VAL A 135 15.57 -14.16 -29.20
C VAL A 135 14.41 -14.30 -28.25
N PRO A 136 13.31 -13.54 -28.44
CA PRO A 136 12.09 -13.72 -27.65
C PRO A 136 11.64 -15.18 -27.64
N ASP A 137 11.25 -15.69 -26.46
CA ASP A 137 10.66 -17.02 -26.36
C ASP A 137 9.17 -16.95 -26.66
N ASP A 138 8.78 -17.46 -27.83
CA ASP A 138 7.38 -17.46 -28.28
C ASP A 138 6.46 -18.31 -27.40
N ASP A 139 7.01 -19.24 -26.63
CA ASP A 139 6.26 -20.09 -25.71
C ASP A 139 5.98 -19.40 -24.38
N ALA A 140 6.76 -18.36 -24.03
CA ALA A 140 6.58 -17.54 -22.84
C ALA A 140 5.46 -16.49 -23.06
N ARG A 141 4.22 -16.94 -22.98
CA ARG A 141 3.03 -16.11 -23.25
C ARG A 141 2.25 -15.81 -21.97
N ILE A 142 1.76 -14.56 -21.88
CA ILE A 142 0.84 -14.13 -20.85
C ILE A 142 -0.53 -13.80 -21.46
N THR A 143 -1.58 -14.13 -20.74
CA THR A 143 -2.97 -13.79 -21.13
C THR A 143 -3.16 -12.28 -20.97
N LEU A 144 -3.83 -11.67 -21.95
CA LEU A 144 -4.30 -10.28 -21.81
C LEU A 144 -5.52 -10.26 -20.92
N GLU A 145 -5.54 -9.31 -20.01
CA GLU A 145 -6.61 -9.12 -19.02
C GLU A 145 -7.32 -7.79 -19.26
N THR A 146 -8.60 -7.75 -18.95
CA THR A 146 -9.41 -6.55 -18.88
C THR A 146 -10.01 -6.42 -17.49
N TYR A 147 -10.14 -5.18 -17.03
CA TYR A 147 -10.66 -4.85 -15.71
C TYR A 147 -12.11 -4.38 -15.84
N VAL A 148 -13.02 -4.99 -15.09
CA VAL A 148 -14.45 -4.65 -15.12
C VAL A 148 -14.72 -3.52 -14.15
N ASN A 149 -15.40 -2.46 -14.61
CA ASN A 149 -15.71 -1.25 -13.83
C ASN A 149 -14.50 -0.63 -13.12
N PRO A 150 -13.39 -0.35 -13.83
CA PRO A 150 -12.23 0.23 -13.19
C PRO A 150 -12.53 1.67 -12.74
N HIS A 151 -12.23 1.98 -11.50
CA HIS A 151 -12.43 3.29 -10.91
C HIS A 151 -11.33 3.65 -9.91
N VAL A 152 -11.26 4.91 -9.54
CA VAL A 152 -10.29 5.41 -8.55
C VAL A 152 -10.55 4.73 -7.20
N ALA A 153 -9.51 4.16 -6.60
CA ALA A 153 -9.63 3.53 -5.30
C ALA A 153 -9.93 4.55 -4.20
N ASP A 154 -10.85 4.21 -3.30
CA ASP A 154 -11.17 5.06 -2.16
C ASP A 154 -10.10 4.96 -1.07
N TRP A 155 -9.78 6.11 -0.47
CA TRP A 155 -8.89 6.15 0.69
C TRP A 155 -9.68 6.46 1.95
N PRO A 156 -9.30 5.86 3.09
CA PRO A 156 -9.88 6.23 4.36
C PRO A 156 -9.55 7.68 4.69
N GLN A 157 -10.46 8.36 5.38
CA GLN A 157 -10.24 9.74 5.80
C GLN A 157 -9.08 9.82 6.79
N ALA A 158 -8.09 10.67 6.48
CA ALA A 158 -6.90 10.90 7.29
C ALA A 158 -6.56 12.39 7.35
N ASP A 159 -5.89 12.80 8.44
CA ASP A 159 -5.43 14.18 8.63
C ASP A 159 -4.04 14.39 7.97
N TYR A 160 -3.27 13.31 7.86
CA TYR A 160 -1.93 13.30 7.26
C TYR A 160 -1.77 12.09 6.36
N ILE A 161 -1.15 12.30 5.20
CA ILE A 161 -0.76 11.25 4.27
C ILE A 161 0.76 11.22 4.22
N VAL A 162 1.35 10.07 4.50
CA VAL A 162 2.79 9.84 4.48
C VAL A 162 3.07 8.54 3.74
N GLY A 163 4.14 8.45 2.98
CA GLY A 163 4.48 7.20 2.31
C GLY A 163 5.56 7.37 1.26
N ASN A 164 5.99 6.23 0.72
CA ASN A 164 6.93 6.15 -0.38
C ASN A 164 6.39 5.20 -1.46
N PRO A 165 5.43 5.64 -2.28
CA PRO A 165 4.82 4.81 -3.29
C PRO A 165 5.82 4.39 -4.38
N PRO A 166 5.52 3.35 -5.18
CA PRO A 166 6.45 2.81 -6.16
C PRO A 166 6.75 3.80 -7.29
N TYR A 167 8.04 4.00 -7.56
CA TYR A 167 8.56 4.83 -8.64
C TYR A 167 8.80 3.98 -9.90
N ILE A 168 7.72 3.70 -10.64
CA ILE A 168 7.82 3.03 -11.94
C ILE A 168 7.75 4.10 -13.01
N GLY A 169 8.83 4.22 -13.82
CA GLY A 169 8.93 5.21 -14.88
C GLY A 169 7.95 4.93 -16.03
N ALA A 170 7.48 5.97 -16.68
CA ALA A 170 6.49 5.91 -17.76
C ALA A 170 6.82 4.87 -18.87
N ARG A 171 8.10 4.73 -19.22
CA ARG A 171 8.56 3.77 -20.25
C ARG A 171 8.46 2.31 -19.83
N THR A 172 8.48 2.03 -18.53
CA THR A 172 8.46 0.67 -17.96
C THR A 172 7.10 0.28 -17.40
N ASN A 173 6.15 1.22 -17.29
CA ASN A 173 4.81 0.99 -16.74
C ASN A 173 4.12 -0.22 -17.40
N ARG A 174 4.16 -0.33 -18.71
CA ARG A 174 3.53 -1.44 -19.44
C ARG A 174 4.07 -2.81 -19.06
N ASN A 175 5.39 -2.92 -18.92
CA ASN A 175 6.06 -4.19 -18.58
C ASN A 175 5.92 -4.53 -17.09
N ALA A 176 5.80 -3.51 -16.24
CA ALA A 176 5.69 -3.69 -14.80
C ALA A 176 4.25 -3.99 -14.35
N LEU A 177 3.27 -3.30 -14.94
CA LEU A 177 1.87 -3.31 -14.50
C LEU A 177 0.96 -4.18 -15.40
N GLY A 178 1.37 -4.44 -16.64
CA GLY A 178 0.55 -5.08 -17.65
C GLY A 178 -0.34 -4.11 -18.42
N ASP A 179 -0.74 -4.53 -19.64
CA ASP A 179 -1.53 -3.67 -20.55
C ASP A 179 -2.93 -3.39 -20.01
N GLY A 180 -3.61 -4.40 -19.50
CA GLY A 180 -4.99 -4.28 -19.00
C GLY A 180 -5.08 -3.35 -17.79
N TYR A 181 -4.18 -3.53 -16.81
CA TYR A 181 -4.10 -2.63 -15.66
C TYR A 181 -3.82 -1.18 -16.07
N LEU A 182 -2.83 -0.98 -16.95
CA LEU A 182 -2.45 0.36 -17.39
C LEU A 182 -3.58 1.05 -18.16
N GLN A 183 -4.33 0.31 -18.98
CA GLN A 183 -5.51 0.84 -19.68
C GLN A 183 -6.63 1.22 -18.70
N ALA A 184 -6.92 0.35 -17.74
CA ALA A 184 -7.91 0.60 -16.70
C ALA A 184 -7.54 1.81 -15.84
N LEU A 185 -6.27 1.92 -15.45
CA LEU A 185 -5.73 3.04 -14.68
C LEU A 185 -5.90 4.38 -15.42
N ARG A 186 -5.54 4.43 -16.70
CA ARG A 186 -5.71 5.63 -17.53
C ARG A 186 -7.17 6.02 -17.70
N GLY A 187 -8.05 5.03 -17.84
CA GLY A 187 -9.49 5.26 -17.91
C GLY A 187 -10.05 5.87 -16.62
N ALA A 188 -9.58 5.38 -15.46
CA ALA A 188 -9.99 5.88 -14.15
C ALA A 188 -9.44 7.30 -13.84
N TYR A 189 -8.29 7.66 -14.44
CA TYR A 189 -7.61 8.94 -14.21
C TYR A 189 -7.45 9.81 -15.48
N PRO A 190 -8.52 10.29 -16.11
CA PRO A 190 -8.44 11.00 -17.39
C PRO A 190 -7.70 12.35 -17.32
N ARG A 191 -7.43 12.86 -16.11
CA ARG A 191 -6.67 14.11 -15.91
C ARG A 191 -5.18 13.89 -15.73
N VAL A 192 -4.75 12.67 -15.52
CA VAL A 192 -3.33 12.33 -15.37
C VAL A 192 -2.74 12.02 -16.75
N PRO A 193 -1.62 12.65 -17.16
CA PRO A 193 -1.03 12.40 -18.47
C PRO A 193 -0.61 10.93 -18.64
N GLU A 194 -0.88 10.36 -19.81
CA GLU A 194 -0.58 8.94 -20.08
C GLU A 194 0.91 8.56 -20.00
N ASN A 195 1.80 9.52 -20.22
CA ASN A 195 3.24 9.34 -20.21
C ASN A 195 3.90 9.75 -18.89
N CYS A 196 3.14 9.77 -17.79
CA CYS A 196 3.66 10.07 -16.46
C CYS A 196 4.21 8.83 -15.74
N ASP A 197 5.04 9.07 -14.74
CA ASP A 197 5.49 8.03 -13.82
C ASP A 197 4.37 7.56 -12.90
N PHE A 198 4.40 6.29 -12.52
CA PHE A 198 3.31 5.66 -11.75
C PHE A 198 3.04 6.37 -10.41
N VAL A 199 4.06 6.90 -9.75
CA VAL A 199 3.93 7.66 -8.51
C VAL A 199 2.96 8.85 -8.61
N LEU A 200 2.76 9.42 -9.79
CA LEU A 200 1.88 10.59 -9.97
C LEU A 200 0.40 10.27 -9.75
N TYR A 201 -0.02 9.01 -9.82
CA TYR A 201 -1.38 8.61 -9.48
C TYR A 201 -1.65 8.75 -7.99
N TRP A 202 -0.66 8.45 -7.10
CA TRP A 202 -0.76 8.76 -5.66
C TRP A 202 -0.83 10.25 -5.40
N TRP A 203 0.00 11.04 -6.08
CA TRP A 203 -0.03 12.49 -5.97
C TRP A 203 -1.37 13.10 -6.39
N HIS A 204 -1.96 12.57 -7.45
CA HIS A 204 -3.27 13.04 -7.93
C HIS A 204 -4.39 12.68 -6.96
N ARG A 205 -4.23 11.58 -6.21
CA ARG A 205 -5.23 11.08 -5.27
C ARG A 205 -5.14 11.74 -3.89
N ALA A 206 -3.93 12.10 -3.44
CA ALA A 206 -3.67 12.81 -2.18
C ALA A 206 -4.10 14.28 -2.23
#